data_27ac22017feccb3662729838a4cf4959
#
_entry.id   27ac22017feccb3662729838a4cf4959
#
_cell.length_a   1.000
_cell.length_b   1.000
_cell.length_c   1.000
_cell.angle_alpha   90.00
_cell.angle_beta   90.00
_cell.angle_gamma   90.00
#
_symmetry.space_group_name_H-M   'P 1'
#
loop_
_entity.id
_entity.type
_entity.pdbx_description
1 polymer ?
#
loop_
_entity_poly.entity_id
_entity_poly.type
_entity_poly.pdbx_seq_one_letter_code
_entity_poly.pdbx_strand_id
1 'polypeptide(L)'
;MKENGRDMTSSFVAKAGAAQEFEDLECFVVVLAEEPDGDGARLEIQRSLEDDPQDVALGLATYCLCTQQGATCYGGVTSWRVRDGCLTLHLDDRAADTLGLDHEIAIELQLPIATVEAVAAGIERALEMPPSA
;
A
#
# COMPACT_ATOMS: atom_id res chain seq x y z
N MET A 1 17.37 0.38 22.85
CA MET A 1 16.97 0.43 22.25
C MET A 1 15.98 0.21 21.82
N LYS A 2 15.94 0.63 21.70
CA LYS A 2 15.21 0.61 21.18
C LYS A 2 14.41 0.51 20.52
N GLU A 3 14.15 0.89 20.86
CA GLU A 3 13.28 1.00 20.07
C GLU A 3 13.02 0.58 18.86
N ASN A 4 12.92 0.38 18.64
CA ASN A 4 13.26 -0.22 17.41
C ASN A 4 12.16 -1.03 16.75
N GLY A 5 11.26 -1.64 17.52
CA GLY A 5 10.14 -2.37 16.98
C GLY A 5 9.23 -1.52 16.11
N ARG A 6 9.17 -0.24 16.42
CA ARG A 6 8.32 0.66 15.62
C ARG A 6 8.89 0.87 14.23
N ASP A 7 10.20 1.02 14.12
CA ASP A 7 10.83 1.17 12.81
C ASP A 7 10.57 -0.05 11.94
N MET A 8 10.53 -1.24 12.57
CA MET A 8 10.29 -2.47 11.84
C MET A 8 8.85 -2.63 11.39
N THR A 9 7.89 -1.95 12.03
CA THR A 9 6.50 -1.99 11.58
C THR A 9 6.25 -1.06 10.40
N SER A 10 7.07 -0.03 10.24
CA SER A 10 6.84 0.99 9.24
C SER A 10 7.75 0.88 8.02
N SER A 11 8.74 0.01 8.07
CA SER A 11 9.69 -0.13 6.95
C SER A 11 10.05 -1.59 6.81
N PHE A 12 10.10 -2.06 5.57
CA PHE A 12 10.51 -3.43 5.33
C PHE A 12 11.05 -3.56 3.91
N VAL A 13 11.63 -4.71 3.63
CA VAL A 13 12.13 -5.07 2.31
C VAL A 13 11.11 -5.97 1.65
N ALA A 14 10.58 -5.56 0.49
CA ALA A 14 9.62 -6.36 -0.24
C ALA A 14 10.39 -7.24 -1.23
N LYS A 15 10.27 -8.54 -1.07
CA LYS A 15 10.84 -9.53 -1.99
C LYS A 15 9.78 -10.11 -2.90
N ALA A 16 8.51 -9.76 -2.69
CA ALA A 16 7.41 -10.15 -3.55
C ALA A 16 6.51 -8.94 -3.74
N GLY A 17 5.96 -8.81 -4.94
CA GLY A 17 5.06 -7.70 -5.23
C GLY A 17 4.30 -7.97 -6.51
N ALA A 18 3.09 -7.42 -6.60
CA ALA A 18 2.25 -7.56 -7.78
C ALA A 18 1.18 -6.49 -7.79
N ALA A 19 0.68 -6.19 -8.99
CA ALA A 19 -0.47 -5.32 -9.17
C ALA A 19 -1.40 -6.08 -10.12
N GLN A 20 -2.65 -6.34 -9.69
CA GLN A 20 -3.50 -7.26 -10.43
C GLN A 20 -4.97 -6.95 -10.25
N GLU A 21 -5.74 -7.08 -11.32
CA GLU A 21 -7.20 -7.03 -11.25
C GLU A 21 -7.72 -8.42 -10.90
N PHE A 22 -8.70 -8.45 -10.00
CA PHE A 22 -9.44 -9.64 -9.65
C PHE A 22 -10.89 -9.40 -10.04
N GLU A 23 -11.26 -9.83 -11.24
CA GLU A 23 -12.60 -9.58 -11.76
C GLU A 23 -13.67 -10.23 -10.91
N ASP A 24 -13.40 -11.44 -10.41
CA ASP A 24 -14.35 -12.16 -9.56
C ASP A 24 -14.65 -11.39 -8.28
N LEU A 25 -13.67 -10.65 -7.76
CA LEU A 25 -13.83 -9.87 -6.56
C LEU A 25 -14.11 -8.40 -6.86
N GLU A 26 -14.12 -8.05 -8.14
CA GLU A 26 -14.35 -6.69 -8.62
C GLU A 26 -13.41 -5.68 -7.94
N CYS A 27 -12.14 -6.07 -7.79
CA CYS A 27 -11.17 -5.16 -7.18
C CYS A 27 -9.81 -5.25 -7.87
N PHE A 28 -9.06 -4.16 -7.74
CA PHE A 28 -7.68 -4.06 -8.16
C PHE A 28 -6.82 -4.04 -6.91
N VAL A 29 -5.76 -4.86 -6.87
CA VAL A 29 -4.94 -5.01 -5.68
C VAL A 29 -3.48 -4.81 -6.04
N VAL A 30 -2.78 -3.99 -5.24
CA VAL A 30 -1.32 -3.92 -5.24
C VAL A 30 -0.87 -4.54 -3.93
N VAL A 31 0.03 -5.52 -3.99
CA VAL A 31 0.54 -6.16 -2.80
C VAL A 31 2.05 -6.10 -2.79
N LEU A 32 2.61 -5.81 -1.62
CA LEU A 32 4.04 -5.82 -1.37
C LEU A 32 4.25 -6.64 -0.11
N ALA A 33 5.11 -7.64 -0.18
CA ALA A 33 5.33 -8.57 0.93
C ALA A 33 6.80 -8.82 1.14
N GLU A 34 7.15 -9.05 2.40
CA GLU A 34 8.52 -9.37 2.79
C GLU A 34 8.94 -10.73 2.24
N GLU A 35 8.02 -11.69 2.24
CA GLU A 35 8.27 -13.03 1.74
C GLU A 35 7.29 -13.41 0.64
N PRO A 36 7.71 -14.23 -0.34
CA PRO A 36 6.81 -14.63 -1.43
C PRO A 36 5.56 -15.37 -0.99
N ASP A 37 5.60 -16.06 0.16
CA ASP A 37 4.43 -16.75 0.69
C ASP A 37 3.52 -15.83 1.49
N GLY A 38 3.90 -14.56 1.64
CA GLY A 38 3.10 -13.60 2.37
C GLY A 38 3.42 -13.48 3.84
N ASP A 39 4.38 -14.27 4.34
CA ASP A 39 4.81 -14.16 5.73
C ASP A 39 5.56 -12.85 5.96
N GLY A 40 5.57 -12.41 7.20
CA GLY A 40 6.27 -11.19 7.58
C GLY A 40 5.45 -9.95 7.26
N ALA A 41 6.14 -8.84 7.07
CA ALA A 41 5.47 -7.58 6.79
C ALA A 41 4.81 -7.59 5.41
N ARG A 42 3.66 -6.96 5.30
CA ARG A 42 2.90 -6.90 4.07
C ARG A 42 2.07 -5.63 4.03
N LEU A 43 1.96 -5.06 2.85
CA LEU A 43 1.07 -3.93 2.62
C LEU A 43 0.27 -4.22 1.37
N GLU A 44 -1.05 -4.08 1.45
CA GLU A 44 -1.94 -4.19 0.29
C GLU A 44 -2.67 -2.88 0.10
N ILE A 45 -2.80 -2.47 -1.16
CA ILE A 45 -3.64 -1.35 -1.55
C ILE A 45 -4.72 -1.92 -2.44
N GLN A 46 -5.98 -1.80 -2.03
CA GLN A 46 -7.11 -2.37 -2.75
C GLN A 46 -8.06 -1.26 -3.19
N ARG A 47 -8.60 -1.41 -4.38
CA ARG A 47 -9.58 -0.47 -4.91
C ARG A 47 -10.62 -1.21 -5.70
N SER A 48 -11.91 -0.90 -5.48
CA SER A 48 -13.00 -1.49 -6.25
C SER A 48 -12.87 -1.07 -7.71
N LEU A 49 -13.21 -1.99 -8.62
CA LEU A 49 -13.23 -1.68 -10.03
C LEU A 49 -14.42 -0.80 -10.39
N GLU A 50 -15.50 -0.90 -9.62
CA GLU A 50 -16.69 -0.09 -9.81
C GLU A 50 -17.10 0.53 -8.48
N ASP A 51 -17.52 1.79 -8.51
CA ASP A 51 -17.98 2.47 -7.32
C ASP A 51 -19.45 2.13 -7.07
N ASP A 52 -19.77 1.61 -5.89
CA ASP A 52 -21.13 1.39 -5.45
C ASP A 52 -21.70 2.73 -4.96
N PRO A 53 -22.92 3.12 -5.40
CA PRO A 53 -23.49 4.39 -4.94
C PRO A 53 -23.57 4.53 -3.43
N GLN A 54 -23.81 3.44 -2.71
CA GLN A 54 -23.83 3.47 -1.25
C GLN A 54 -22.44 3.77 -0.68
N ASP A 55 -21.39 3.16 -1.26
CA ASP A 55 -20.02 3.42 -0.82
C ASP A 55 -19.64 4.88 -1.07
N VAL A 56 -20.06 5.44 -2.22
CA VAL A 56 -19.81 6.84 -2.51
C VAL A 56 -20.45 7.73 -1.44
N ALA A 57 -21.70 7.43 -1.08
CA ALA A 57 -22.44 8.21 -0.09
C ALA A 57 -21.81 8.12 1.29
N LEU A 58 -21.17 6.99 1.62
CA LEU A 58 -20.53 6.80 2.91
C LEU A 58 -19.06 7.20 2.95
N GLY A 59 -18.51 7.69 1.82
CA GLY A 59 -17.11 8.08 1.75
C GLY A 59 -16.17 6.89 1.66
N LEU A 60 -16.67 5.71 1.29
CA LEU A 60 -15.86 4.50 1.18
C LEU A 60 -15.44 4.19 -0.27
N ALA A 61 -15.81 5.05 -1.22
CA ALA A 61 -15.47 4.86 -2.62
C ALA A 61 -14.05 5.36 -2.88
N THR A 62 -13.08 4.73 -2.24
CA THR A 62 -11.67 5.06 -2.39
C THR A 62 -10.87 3.78 -2.19
N TYR A 63 -9.54 3.91 -2.19
CA TYR A 63 -8.69 2.76 -1.92
C TYR A 63 -8.71 2.40 -0.44
N CYS A 64 -8.27 1.18 -0.16
CA CYS A 64 -8.17 0.65 1.19
C CYS A 64 -6.75 0.15 1.40
N LEU A 65 -6.15 0.49 2.53
CA LEU A 65 -4.82 0.00 2.92
C LEU A 65 -5.00 -1.10 3.94
N CYS A 66 -4.29 -2.22 3.75
CA CYS A 66 -4.36 -3.36 4.66
C CYS A 66 -2.96 -3.82 5.01
N THR A 67 -2.76 -4.18 6.29
CA THR A 67 -1.47 -4.68 6.77
C THR A 67 -1.56 -6.17 7.09
N GLN A 68 -0.41 -6.79 7.35
CA GLN A 68 -0.35 -8.21 7.72
C GLN A 68 -1.08 -8.50 9.04
N GLN A 69 -1.29 -7.48 9.85
CA GLN A 69 -1.99 -7.65 11.13
C GLN A 69 -3.50 -7.52 10.99
N GLY A 70 -3.98 -7.30 9.77
CA GLY A 70 -5.40 -7.17 9.52
C GLY A 70 -5.94 -5.77 9.73
N ALA A 71 -5.08 -4.80 10.03
CA ALA A 71 -5.53 -3.42 10.15
C ALA A 71 -5.91 -2.88 8.77
N THR A 72 -6.96 -2.10 8.71
CA THR A 72 -7.53 -1.61 7.46
C THR A 72 -7.88 -0.15 7.59
N CYS A 73 -7.57 0.64 6.57
CA CYS A 73 -7.87 2.07 6.55
C CYS A 73 -8.28 2.49 5.15
N TYR A 74 -9.36 3.25 5.04
CA TYR A 74 -9.81 3.81 3.75
C TYR A 74 -9.16 5.17 3.54
N GLY A 75 -8.45 5.32 2.43
CA GLY A 75 -7.75 6.56 2.13
C GLY A 75 -6.53 6.75 3.02
N GLY A 76 -6.06 7.99 3.12
CA GLY A 76 -5.05 8.37 4.09
C GLY A 76 -3.65 8.59 3.56
N VAL A 77 -3.37 8.26 2.30
CA VAL A 77 -2.06 8.55 1.72
C VAL A 77 -2.04 10.01 1.26
N THR A 78 -1.08 10.78 1.76
CA THR A 78 -0.95 12.18 1.39
C THR A 78 0.01 12.39 0.23
N SER A 79 1.01 11.51 0.09
CA SER A 79 1.92 11.54 -1.06
C SER A 79 2.66 10.21 -1.11
N TRP A 80 3.24 9.92 -2.27
CA TRP A 80 4.04 8.70 -2.44
C TRP A 80 5.03 8.89 -3.57
N ARG A 81 6.10 8.11 -3.56
CA ARG A 81 7.07 8.11 -4.66
C ARG A 81 7.86 6.81 -4.67
N VAL A 82 8.41 6.48 -5.82
CA VAL A 82 9.39 5.40 -5.95
C VAL A 82 10.67 6.03 -6.49
N ARG A 83 11.75 5.86 -5.76
CA ARG A 83 13.06 6.41 -6.14
C ARG A 83 14.14 5.45 -5.69
N ASP A 84 15.05 5.15 -6.61
CA ASP A 84 16.21 4.29 -6.30
C ASP A 84 15.81 2.96 -5.70
N GLY A 85 14.71 2.38 -6.21
CA GLY A 85 14.23 1.10 -5.74
C GLY A 85 13.55 1.13 -4.39
N CYS A 86 13.17 2.31 -3.92
CA CYS A 86 12.49 2.44 -2.64
C CYS A 86 11.15 3.15 -2.82
N LEU A 87 10.09 2.53 -2.31
CA LEU A 87 8.77 3.13 -2.27
C LEU A 87 8.61 3.85 -0.94
N THR A 88 8.25 5.13 -0.99
CA THR A 88 7.94 5.90 0.21
C THR A 88 6.49 6.35 0.14
N LEU A 89 5.75 6.07 1.21
CA LEU A 89 4.37 6.49 1.38
C LEU A 89 4.28 7.39 2.59
N HIS A 90 3.55 8.50 2.46
CA HIS A 90 3.26 9.38 3.58
C HIS A 90 1.78 9.25 3.94
N LEU A 91 1.50 9.06 5.22
CA LEU A 91 0.15 8.86 5.72
C LEU A 91 -0.28 10.04 6.57
N ASP A 92 -1.59 10.36 6.57
CA ASP A 92 -2.10 11.35 7.50
C ASP A 92 -2.19 10.72 8.90
N ASP A 93 -2.52 11.57 9.90
CA ASP A 93 -2.55 11.12 11.30
C ASP A 93 -3.53 9.98 11.51
N ARG A 94 -4.71 10.07 10.88
CA ARG A 94 -5.74 9.06 11.05
C ARG A 94 -5.30 7.71 10.50
N ALA A 95 -4.71 7.71 9.31
CA ALA A 95 -4.27 6.46 8.69
C ALA A 95 -3.12 5.83 9.46
N ALA A 96 -2.14 6.65 9.86
CA ALA A 96 -1.02 6.14 10.63
C ALA A 96 -1.50 5.52 11.93
N ASP A 97 -2.41 6.18 12.63
CA ASP A 97 -2.95 5.68 13.88
C ASP A 97 -3.77 4.40 13.68
N THR A 98 -4.65 4.41 12.67
CA THR A 98 -5.52 3.26 12.39
C THR A 98 -4.71 2.02 12.03
N LEU A 99 -3.64 2.19 11.26
CA LEU A 99 -2.82 1.07 10.80
C LEU A 99 -1.72 0.71 11.78
N GLY A 100 -1.48 1.55 12.79
CA GLY A 100 -0.39 1.32 13.74
C GLY A 100 0.97 1.50 13.11
N LEU A 101 1.09 2.43 12.17
CA LEU A 101 2.32 2.67 11.42
C LEU A 101 2.79 4.10 11.63
N ASP A 102 4.04 4.38 11.25
CA ASP A 102 4.53 5.74 11.23
C ASP A 102 3.91 6.52 10.08
N HIS A 103 4.04 7.84 10.11
CA HIS A 103 3.53 8.69 9.05
C HIS A 103 4.29 8.50 7.74
N GLU A 104 5.52 8.03 7.82
CA GLU A 104 6.32 7.73 6.63
C GLU A 104 6.69 6.26 6.63
N ILE A 105 6.35 5.58 5.54
CA ILE A 105 6.66 4.16 5.36
C ILE A 105 7.64 4.06 4.20
N ALA A 106 8.77 3.38 4.41
CA ALA A 106 9.75 3.13 3.38
C ALA A 106 9.82 1.64 3.11
N ILE A 107 9.60 1.24 1.87
CA ILE A 107 9.62 -0.16 1.46
C ILE A 107 10.68 -0.31 0.38
N GLU A 108 11.75 -1.05 0.69
CA GLU A 108 12.78 -1.32 -0.30
C GLU A 108 12.27 -2.42 -1.24
N LEU A 109 12.33 -2.15 -2.55
CA LEU A 109 11.76 -3.06 -3.55
C LEU A 109 12.84 -3.93 -4.14
N GLN A 110 13.06 -5.11 -3.56
CA GLN A 110 13.99 -6.09 -4.10
C GLN A 110 13.26 -6.96 -5.12
N LEU A 111 12.87 -6.32 -6.22
CA LEU A 111 12.02 -6.90 -7.25
C LEU A 111 12.65 -6.65 -8.62
N PRO A 112 12.33 -7.48 -9.62
CA PRO A 112 12.75 -7.18 -10.98
C PRO A 112 12.23 -5.83 -11.43
N ILE A 113 12.95 -5.16 -12.31
CA ILE A 113 12.58 -3.83 -12.77
C ILE A 113 11.17 -3.80 -13.35
N ALA A 114 10.80 -4.81 -14.14
CA ALA A 114 9.46 -4.87 -14.71
C ALA A 114 8.39 -4.92 -13.62
N THR A 115 8.67 -5.64 -12.52
CA THR A 115 7.74 -5.71 -11.39
C THR A 115 7.65 -4.37 -10.68
N VAL A 116 8.79 -3.70 -10.49
CA VAL A 116 8.80 -2.37 -9.87
C VAL A 116 7.94 -1.40 -10.68
N GLU A 117 8.07 -1.44 -12.00
CA GLU A 117 7.29 -0.57 -12.87
C GLU A 117 5.81 -0.88 -12.79
N ALA A 118 5.46 -2.17 -12.77
CA ALA A 118 4.07 -2.59 -12.66
C ALA A 118 3.47 -2.17 -11.32
N VAL A 119 4.23 -2.32 -10.24
CA VAL A 119 3.78 -1.91 -8.91
C VAL A 119 3.58 -0.40 -8.86
N ALA A 120 4.52 0.38 -9.39
CA ALA A 120 4.40 1.84 -9.38
C ALA A 120 3.17 2.30 -10.18
N ALA A 121 2.95 1.72 -11.36
CA ALA A 121 1.78 2.05 -12.15
C ALA A 121 0.49 1.64 -11.43
N GLY A 122 0.53 0.50 -10.74
CA GLY A 122 -0.62 0.02 -9.97
C GLY A 122 -0.94 0.93 -8.81
N ILE A 123 0.08 1.44 -8.12
CA ILE A 123 -0.14 2.37 -7.01
C ILE A 123 -0.80 3.64 -7.52
N GLU A 124 -0.30 4.19 -8.62
CA GLU A 124 -0.89 5.40 -9.19
C GLU A 124 -2.36 5.16 -9.54
N ARG A 125 -2.66 4.01 -10.13
CA ARG A 125 -4.03 3.65 -10.48
C ARG A 125 -4.90 3.49 -9.24
N ALA A 126 -4.41 2.77 -8.23
CA ALA A 126 -5.20 2.49 -7.03
C ALA A 126 -5.47 3.75 -6.23
N LEU A 127 -4.47 4.61 -6.08
CA LEU A 127 -4.61 5.83 -5.31
C LEU A 127 -5.25 6.97 -6.10
N GLU A 128 -5.25 6.87 -7.43
CA GLU A 128 -5.64 7.97 -8.32
C GLU A 128 -4.86 9.23 -7.99
N MET A 129 -3.57 9.06 -7.75
CA MET A 129 -2.68 10.12 -7.33
C MET A 129 -1.33 9.89 -7.98
N PRO A 130 -0.80 10.87 -8.74
CA PRO A 130 0.53 10.71 -9.34
C PRO A 130 1.60 10.73 -8.26
N PRO A 131 2.77 10.13 -8.54
CA PRO A 131 3.86 10.15 -7.57
C PRO A 131 4.41 11.55 -7.39
N SER A 132 4.99 11.77 -6.21
CA SER A 132 5.70 13.02 -5.93
C SER A 132 7.02 13.06 -6.69
N ALA A 133 7.46 14.26 -7.01
CA ALA A 133 8.72 14.45 -7.73
C ALA A 133 9.93 14.13 -6.86
#